data_4c0620788ea05e956992a8f288515579
#
_entry.id   4c0620788ea05e956992a8f288515579
#
_cell.length_a   1.000
_cell.length_b   1.000
_cell.length_c   1.000
_cell.angle_alpha   90.00
_cell.angle_beta   90.00
_cell.angle_gamma   90.00
#
_symmetry.space_group_name_H-M   'P 1'
#
loop_
_entity.id
_entity.type
_entity.pdbx_description
1 polymer ?
#
loop_
_entity_poly.entity_id
_entity_poly.type
_entity_poly.pdbx_seq_one_letter_code
_entity_poly.pdbx_strand_id
1 'polypeptide(L)'
;VMEQRNWHRQTSVHNTVTLDNKNLETTESVTKLWQPEGNIQTLVTENPSYKNFKHRRSVFFVDNTYFVIVDEVSGSAKGSVNLHYQMPKGEIANSRKDMTFLTQFGPEGMSMKKEPGWCSTAYRKRYKRMNVSFNVKKDNENAVRYITVIYPVKKSADAPKFDAKFKNKTFDENGLEIEVKVNGKKQSLKYKL
;
A
#
# COMPACT_ATOMS: atom_id res chain seq x y z
N VAL A 1 0.73 19.28 23.08
CA VAL A 1 -0.10 18.05 23.13
C VAL A 1 -1.13 18.03 21.99
N MET A 2 -1.89 19.10 21.75
CA MET A 2 -2.90 19.17 20.65
C MET A 2 -2.29 19.08 19.26
N GLU A 3 -1.19 19.77 19.01
CA GLU A 3 -0.44 19.73 17.73
C GLU A 3 0.02 18.31 17.38
N GLN A 4 0.55 17.57 18.35
CA GLN A 4 0.97 16.18 18.13
C GLN A 4 -0.21 15.27 17.79
N ARG A 5 -1.34 15.43 18.49
CA ARG A 5 -2.56 14.69 18.21
C ARG A 5 -3.07 14.98 16.80
N ASN A 6 -3.09 16.25 16.40
CA ASN A 6 -3.54 16.68 15.08
C ASN A 6 -2.64 16.10 13.98
N TRP A 7 -1.31 16.06 14.20
CA TRP A 7 -0.39 15.43 13.26
C TRP A 7 -0.70 13.92 13.08
N HIS A 8 -0.87 13.16 14.17
CA HIS A 8 -1.15 11.72 14.10
C HIS A 8 -2.54 11.39 13.49
N ARG A 9 -3.42 12.37 13.34
CA ARG A 9 -4.75 12.19 12.73
C ARG A 9 -4.79 12.49 11.24
N GLN A 10 -3.72 12.99 10.66
CA GLN A 10 -3.66 13.27 9.22
C GLN A 10 -3.63 11.96 8.42
N THR A 11 -4.30 11.95 7.27
CA THR A 11 -4.34 10.76 6.39
C THR A 11 -2.96 10.37 5.89
N SER A 12 -2.12 11.33 5.55
CA SER A 12 -0.76 11.12 5.03
C SER A 12 0.20 10.41 6.00
N VAL A 13 -0.13 10.35 7.29
CA VAL A 13 0.68 9.64 8.29
C VAL A 13 0.19 8.21 8.58
N HIS A 14 -0.70 7.70 7.74
CA HIS A 14 -1.19 6.32 7.77
C HIS A 14 -0.79 5.57 6.50
N ASN A 15 -0.89 4.23 6.53
CA ASN A 15 -0.59 3.37 5.37
C ASN A 15 -1.78 3.36 4.41
N THR A 16 -1.95 4.41 3.64
CA THR A 16 -3.11 4.61 2.75
C THR A 16 -2.77 5.53 1.58
N VAL A 17 -3.75 5.76 0.74
CA VAL A 17 -3.64 6.68 -0.40
C VAL A 17 -4.22 8.04 -0.05
N THR A 18 -3.59 9.12 -0.52
CA THR A 18 -4.14 10.47 -0.48
C THR A 18 -4.26 11.06 -1.89
N LEU A 19 -5.19 12.00 -2.06
CA LEU A 19 -5.27 12.90 -3.21
C LEU A 19 -4.75 14.29 -2.77
N ASP A 20 -3.71 14.80 -3.46
CA ASP A 20 -3.05 16.09 -3.17
C ASP A 20 -2.58 16.24 -1.71
N ASN A 21 -2.24 15.13 -1.05
CA ASN A 21 -1.90 15.09 0.39
C ASN A 21 -2.98 15.65 1.34
N LYS A 22 -4.22 15.76 0.88
CA LYS A 22 -5.33 16.20 1.72
C LYS A 22 -5.78 15.08 2.66
N ASN A 23 -6.38 15.46 3.77
CA ASN A 23 -7.07 14.49 4.62
C ASN A 23 -8.30 13.96 3.89
N LEU A 24 -8.56 12.66 4.05
CA LEU A 24 -9.80 12.07 3.52
C LEU A 24 -11.02 12.62 4.29
N GLU A 25 -12.13 12.67 3.60
CA GLU A 25 -13.43 12.99 4.21
C GLU A 25 -13.89 11.81 5.08
N THR A 26 -14.76 12.09 6.05
CA THR A 26 -15.38 11.02 6.85
C THR A 26 -16.20 10.13 5.93
N THR A 27 -15.87 8.84 5.94
CA THR A 27 -16.49 7.86 5.04
C THR A 27 -16.46 6.48 5.67
N GLU A 28 -17.31 5.60 5.16
CA GLU A 28 -17.37 4.21 5.55
C GLU A 28 -16.68 3.35 4.48
N SER A 29 -15.83 2.44 4.94
CA SER A 29 -15.22 1.44 4.08
C SER A 29 -16.13 0.22 3.96
N VAL A 30 -16.21 -0.35 2.77
CA VAL A 30 -16.99 -1.55 2.49
C VAL A 30 -16.05 -2.73 2.26
N THR A 31 -16.26 -3.82 2.98
CA THR A 31 -15.60 -5.09 2.70
C THR A 31 -16.30 -5.76 1.52
N LYS A 32 -15.58 -5.95 0.42
CA LYS A 32 -16.06 -6.55 -0.82
C LYS A 32 -15.83 -8.06 -0.85
N LEU A 33 -14.72 -8.50 -0.24
CA LEU A 33 -14.36 -9.91 -0.17
C LEU A 33 -13.59 -10.18 1.11
N TRP A 34 -13.89 -11.33 1.74
CA TRP A 34 -13.14 -11.88 2.85
C TRP A 34 -13.00 -13.39 2.68
N GLN A 35 -11.80 -13.85 2.37
CA GLN A 35 -11.43 -15.26 2.21
C GLN A 35 -10.23 -15.55 3.12
N PRO A 36 -10.46 -15.96 4.38
CA PRO A 36 -9.39 -16.15 5.37
C PRO A 36 -8.70 -17.53 5.29
N GLU A 37 -9.15 -18.41 4.40
CA GLU A 37 -8.68 -19.79 4.34
C GLU A 37 -7.80 -20.06 3.11
N GLY A 38 -7.02 -21.16 3.18
CA GLY A 38 -6.13 -21.59 2.11
C GLY A 38 -4.76 -20.93 2.12
N ASN A 39 -3.95 -21.27 1.13
CA ASN A 39 -2.58 -20.75 1.00
C ASN A 39 -2.53 -19.30 0.52
N ILE A 40 -3.61 -18.78 -0.01
CA ILE A 40 -3.78 -17.37 -0.39
C ILE A 40 -5.04 -16.85 0.30
N GLN A 41 -4.82 -16.14 1.39
CA GLN A 41 -5.90 -15.48 2.11
C GLN A 41 -6.11 -14.09 1.52
N THR A 42 -7.36 -13.69 1.32
CA THR A 42 -7.66 -12.48 0.56
C THR A 42 -8.68 -11.59 1.29
N LEU A 43 -8.34 -10.32 1.44
CA LEU A 43 -9.25 -9.26 1.88
C LEU A 43 -9.32 -8.19 0.81
N VAL A 44 -10.54 -7.78 0.43
CA VAL A 44 -10.76 -6.63 -0.46
C VAL A 44 -11.70 -5.65 0.21
N THR A 45 -11.24 -4.39 0.29
CA THR A 45 -12.02 -3.28 0.83
C THR A 45 -12.06 -2.12 -0.16
N GLU A 46 -13.15 -1.38 -0.15
CA GLU A 46 -13.30 -0.13 -0.91
C GLU A 46 -13.66 1.02 0.01
N ASN A 47 -13.14 2.19 -0.33
CA ASN A 47 -13.35 3.42 0.41
C ASN A 47 -13.50 4.59 -0.58
N PRO A 48 -14.63 5.34 -0.55
CA PRO A 48 -14.83 6.54 -1.35
C PRO A 48 -14.15 7.75 -0.68
N SER A 49 -12.83 7.70 -0.57
CA SER A 49 -11.99 8.60 0.23
C SER A 49 -12.14 10.09 -0.07
N TYR A 50 -12.48 10.43 -1.32
CA TYR A 50 -12.66 11.81 -1.79
C TYR A 50 -13.78 11.85 -2.85
N LYS A 51 -14.31 13.03 -3.13
CA LYS A 51 -15.31 13.21 -4.20
C LYS A 51 -14.78 12.69 -5.54
N ASN A 52 -15.53 11.83 -6.22
CA ASN A 52 -15.16 11.20 -7.50
C ASN A 52 -13.84 10.41 -7.46
N PHE A 53 -13.53 9.83 -6.30
CA PHE A 53 -12.34 9.06 -6.06
C PHE A 53 -12.69 7.85 -5.18
N LYS A 54 -12.43 6.66 -5.66
CA LYS A 54 -12.63 5.41 -4.95
C LYS A 54 -11.28 4.70 -4.82
N HIS A 55 -10.91 4.33 -3.59
CA HIS A 55 -9.74 3.54 -3.30
C HIS A 55 -10.15 2.11 -2.96
N ARG A 56 -9.74 1.15 -3.77
CA ARG A 56 -9.84 -0.27 -3.51
C ARG A 56 -8.49 -0.80 -3.06
N ARG A 57 -8.44 -1.44 -1.90
CA ARG A 57 -7.27 -2.16 -1.41
C ARG A 57 -7.57 -3.65 -1.34
N SER A 58 -6.72 -4.42 -2.01
CA SER A 58 -6.70 -5.87 -1.94
C SER A 58 -5.45 -6.31 -1.19
N VAL A 59 -5.62 -7.14 -0.18
CA VAL A 59 -4.53 -7.72 0.62
C VAL A 59 -4.54 -9.22 0.41
N PHE A 60 -3.44 -9.74 -0.09
CA PHE A 60 -3.19 -11.18 -0.18
C PHE A 60 -2.13 -11.54 0.86
N PHE A 61 -2.44 -12.49 1.75
CA PHE A 61 -1.45 -13.13 2.60
C PHE A 61 -1.11 -14.49 1.99
N VAL A 62 0.12 -14.65 1.55
CA VAL A 62 0.55 -15.71 0.66
C VAL A 62 1.42 -16.70 1.41
N ASP A 63 1.02 -17.98 1.38
CA ASP A 63 1.73 -19.12 1.99
C ASP A 63 2.14 -18.86 3.47
N ASN A 64 1.33 -18.10 4.21
CA ASN A 64 1.63 -17.64 5.58
C ASN A 64 3.02 -16.99 5.73
N THR A 65 3.54 -16.39 4.65
CA THR A 65 4.93 -15.92 4.59
C THR A 65 5.04 -14.44 4.29
N TYR A 66 4.30 -13.92 3.30
CA TYR A 66 4.42 -12.54 2.87
C TYR A 66 3.08 -11.94 2.43
N PHE A 67 3.04 -10.63 2.39
CA PHE A 67 1.85 -9.90 1.92
C PHE A 67 2.09 -9.31 0.54
N VAL A 68 1.04 -9.35 -0.28
CA VAL A 68 0.93 -8.56 -1.49
C VAL A 68 -0.28 -7.64 -1.32
N ILE A 69 -0.05 -6.34 -1.42
CA ILE A 69 -1.09 -5.32 -1.30
C ILE A 69 -1.25 -4.67 -2.66
N VAL A 70 -2.46 -4.64 -3.16
CA VAL A 70 -2.80 -3.93 -4.38
C VAL A 70 -3.69 -2.75 -4.03
N ASP A 71 -3.22 -1.56 -4.38
CA ASP A 71 -3.97 -0.31 -4.22
C ASP A 71 -4.40 0.19 -5.59
N GLU A 72 -5.69 0.32 -5.80
CA GLU A 72 -6.28 0.79 -7.06
C GLU A 72 -7.16 2.01 -6.77
N VAL A 73 -6.85 3.10 -7.45
CA VAL A 73 -7.58 4.37 -7.37
C VAL A 73 -8.34 4.59 -8.65
N SER A 74 -9.66 4.59 -8.59
CA SER A 74 -10.55 4.84 -9.72
C SER A 74 -11.38 6.11 -9.53
N GLY A 75 -12.03 6.55 -10.57
CA GLY A 75 -12.88 7.75 -10.61
C GLY A 75 -12.29 8.91 -11.41
N SER A 76 -13.06 9.97 -11.59
CA SER A 76 -12.72 11.11 -12.44
C SER A 76 -11.92 12.21 -11.73
N ALA A 77 -11.68 12.09 -10.42
CA ALA A 77 -10.84 13.04 -9.69
C ALA A 77 -9.42 13.09 -10.27
N LYS A 78 -8.87 14.29 -10.40
CA LYS A 78 -7.51 14.56 -10.90
C LYS A 78 -6.68 15.18 -9.79
N GLY A 79 -5.37 14.92 -9.79
CA GLY A 79 -4.44 15.44 -8.80
C GLY A 79 -3.23 14.53 -8.59
N SER A 80 -2.48 14.78 -7.54
CA SER A 80 -1.38 13.93 -7.11
C SER A 80 -1.93 12.78 -6.27
N VAL A 81 -1.81 11.55 -6.75
CA VAL A 81 -2.13 10.34 -5.99
C VAL A 81 -0.87 9.88 -5.27
N ASN A 82 -0.94 9.81 -3.95
CA ASN A 82 0.20 9.52 -3.10
C ASN A 82 -0.11 8.29 -2.22
N LEU A 83 0.60 7.19 -2.45
CA LEU A 83 0.53 5.98 -1.62
C LEU A 83 1.57 6.09 -0.51
N HIS A 84 1.12 6.11 0.75
CA HIS A 84 1.99 6.28 1.92
C HIS A 84 2.25 4.96 2.63
N TYR A 85 3.50 4.78 3.06
CA TYR A 85 3.89 3.73 3.99
C TYR A 85 4.68 4.32 5.16
N GLN A 86 4.20 4.02 6.36
CA GLN A 86 4.78 4.46 7.61
C GLN A 86 5.74 3.38 8.11
N MET A 87 7.06 3.65 8.01
CA MET A 87 8.06 2.66 8.37
C MET A 87 8.25 2.56 9.89
N PRO A 88 8.68 1.43 10.43
CA PRO A 88 9.02 1.29 11.84
C PRO A 88 10.24 2.16 12.19
N LYS A 89 10.60 2.22 13.47
CA LYS A 89 11.82 2.88 13.92
C LYS A 89 13.04 2.20 13.29
N GLY A 90 13.87 2.98 12.58
CA GLY A 90 15.06 2.48 11.89
C GLY A 90 15.15 3.01 10.46
N GLU A 91 16.15 2.58 9.74
CA GLU A 91 16.31 2.90 8.33
C GLU A 91 15.42 1.99 7.47
N ILE A 92 14.90 2.54 6.38
CA ILE A 92 14.23 1.77 5.34
C ILE A 92 15.26 0.79 4.76
N ALA A 93 14.96 -0.48 4.80
CA ALA A 93 15.74 -1.59 4.25
C ALA A 93 16.96 -2.07 5.06
N ASN A 94 17.33 -1.47 6.21
CA ASN A 94 18.54 -1.87 6.94
C ASN A 94 18.36 -2.10 8.44
N SER A 95 17.17 -2.38 8.93
CA SER A 95 17.00 -2.76 10.33
C SER A 95 17.52 -4.19 10.55
N ARG A 96 18.44 -4.33 11.49
CA ARG A 96 19.37 -5.48 11.60
C ARG A 96 18.82 -6.72 12.28
N LYS A 97 17.56 -6.78 12.71
CA LYS A 97 17.04 -7.97 13.41
C LYS A 97 15.77 -8.54 12.80
N ASP A 98 14.80 -7.74 12.43
CA ASP A 98 13.57 -8.21 11.81
C ASP A 98 13.33 -7.35 10.56
N MET A 99 13.87 -7.78 9.44
CA MET A 99 13.84 -6.99 8.22
C MET A 99 12.56 -7.25 7.45
N THR A 100 11.90 -6.16 7.09
CA THR A 100 10.78 -6.21 6.17
C THR A 100 11.17 -5.50 4.89
N PHE A 101 11.17 -6.23 3.78
CA PHE A 101 11.37 -5.66 2.46
C PHE A 101 10.03 -5.18 1.94
N LEU A 102 9.98 -3.90 1.58
CA LEU A 102 8.86 -3.30 0.89
C LEU A 102 9.33 -2.99 -0.52
N THR A 103 8.77 -3.71 -1.50
CA THR A 103 9.03 -3.47 -2.91
C THR A 103 7.76 -2.99 -3.58
N GLN A 104 7.85 -1.88 -4.32
CA GLN A 104 6.73 -1.21 -4.96
C GLN A 104 6.82 -1.34 -6.47
N PHE A 105 5.72 -1.75 -7.09
CA PHE A 105 5.49 -1.74 -8.53
C PHE A 105 4.30 -0.80 -8.80
N GLY A 106 4.53 0.24 -9.56
CA GLY A 106 3.53 1.28 -9.79
C GLY A 106 3.44 1.69 -11.25
N PRO A 107 2.59 2.68 -11.54
CA PRO A 107 2.43 3.19 -12.89
C PRO A 107 3.68 3.91 -13.38
N GLU A 108 3.76 4.08 -14.69
CA GLU A 108 4.80 4.90 -15.31
C GLU A 108 4.80 6.33 -14.74
N GLY A 109 6.00 6.90 -14.59
CA GLY A 109 6.16 8.23 -13.97
C GLY A 109 6.01 8.26 -12.46
N MET A 110 5.85 7.10 -11.79
CA MET A 110 5.84 7.05 -10.33
C MET A 110 7.19 7.49 -9.75
N SER A 111 7.15 8.38 -8.77
CA SER A 111 8.31 8.81 -8.00
C SER A 111 8.21 8.37 -6.54
N MET A 112 9.34 8.08 -5.91
CA MET A 112 9.40 7.77 -4.48
C MET A 112 9.96 8.97 -3.72
N LYS A 113 9.31 9.35 -2.61
CA LYS A 113 9.76 10.39 -1.70
C LYS A 113 9.91 9.83 -0.29
N LYS A 114 11.02 10.17 0.37
CA LYS A 114 11.27 9.86 1.78
C LYS A 114 11.02 11.13 2.60
N GLU A 115 10.26 11.00 3.68
CA GLU A 115 9.91 12.14 4.53
C GLU A 115 10.09 11.76 6.01
N PRO A 116 10.62 12.70 6.83
CA PRO A 116 10.68 12.46 8.27
C PRO A 116 9.27 12.43 8.86
N GLY A 117 9.05 11.56 9.81
CA GLY A 117 7.80 11.43 10.52
C GLY A 117 8.01 10.96 11.96
N TRP A 118 6.91 10.60 12.60
CA TRP A 118 6.92 10.17 13.99
C TRP A 118 6.26 8.81 14.13
N CYS A 119 6.79 8.02 15.05
CA CYS A 119 6.20 6.78 15.54
C CYS A 119 5.97 6.89 17.04
N SER A 120 4.81 6.47 17.51
CA SER A 120 4.48 6.40 18.93
C SER A 120 4.19 4.94 19.30
N THR A 121 5.03 4.34 20.10
CA THR A 121 4.90 2.94 20.55
C THR A 121 4.34 2.82 21.98
N ALA A 122 4.23 3.93 22.70
CA ALA A 122 3.65 4.01 24.02
C ALA A 122 3.09 5.40 24.28
N TYR A 123 2.18 5.52 25.25
CA TYR A 123 1.58 6.78 25.64
C TYR A 123 2.64 7.84 25.98
N ARG A 124 2.52 9.02 25.38
CA ARG A 124 3.46 10.16 25.52
C ARG A 124 4.90 9.90 25.05
N LYS A 125 5.20 8.77 24.40
CA LYS A 125 6.52 8.50 23.82
C LYS A 125 6.43 8.54 22.30
N ARG A 126 7.33 9.27 21.66
CA ARG A 126 7.45 9.30 20.19
C ARG A 126 8.90 9.26 19.76
N TYR A 127 9.12 8.68 18.60
CA TYR A 127 10.44 8.55 17.99
C TYR A 127 10.37 9.06 16.55
N LYS A 128 11.47 9.64 16.09
CA LYS A 128 11.62 9.96 14.67
C LYS A 128 11.67 8.65 13.87
N ARG A 129 11.01 8.65 12.73
CA ARG A 129 11.08 7.58 11.74
C ARG A 129 11.09 8.19 10.34
N MET A 130 11.43 7.38 9.35
CA MET A 130 11.30 7.73 7.96
C MET A 130 9.99 7.15 7.40
N ASN A 131 9.25 7.94 6.66
CA ASN A 131 8.08 7.53 5.90
C ASN A 131 8.45 7.50 4.42
N VAL A 132 7.70 6.74 3.65
CA VAL A 132 7.84 6.67 2.20
C VAL A 132 6.50 6.98 1.56
N SER A 133 6.51 7.78 0.52
CA SER A 133 5.37 7.94 -0.38
C SER A 133 5.75 7.63 -1.82
N PHE A 134 4.83 6.99 -2.54
CA PHE A 134 4.93 6.70 -3.97
C PHE A 134 3.89 7.55 -4.68
N ASN A 135 4.37 8.47 -5.51
CA ASN A 135 3.58 9.58 -6.01
C ASN A 135 3.46 9.52 -7.53
N VAL A 136 2.26 9.73 -8.03
CA VAL A 136 1.99 9.85 -9.46
C VAL A 136 0.92 10.90 -9.72
N LYS A 137 1.02 11.61 -10.82
CA LYS A 137 -0.03 12.54 -11.27
C LYS A 137 -1.11 11.76 -12.00
N LYS A 138 -2.35 11.86 -11.50
CA LYS A 138 -3.56 11.40 -12.19
C LYS A 138 -4.19 12.59 -12.91
N ASP A 139 -4.12 12.62 -14.22
CA ASP A 139 -4.62 13.70 -15.08
C ASP A 139 -5.79 13.28 -15.99
N ASN A 140 -6.13 12.00 -15.98
CA ASN A 140 -7.19 11.39 -16.77
C ASN A 140 -8.05 10.44 -15.91
N GLU A 141 -9.00 9.74 -16.52
CA GLU A 141 -9.91 8.82 -15.85
C GLU A 141 -9.34 7.42 -15.63
N ASN A 142 -8.16 7.11 -16.19
CA ASN A 142 -7.53 5.83 -15.97
C ASN A 142 -7.23 5.62 -14.49
N ALA A 143 -7.43 4.41 -14.01
CA ALA A 143 -7.11 4.08 -12.64
C ALA A 143 -5.59 4.11 -12.39
N VAL A 144 -5.21 4.66 -11.25
CA VAL A 144 -3.84 4.56 -10.74
C VAL A 144 -3.74 3.28 -9.92
N ARG A 145 -2.75 2.44 -10.21
CA ARG A 145 -2.67 1.09 -9.66
C ARG A 145 -1.27 0.80 -9.16
N TYR A 146 -1.18 0.27 -7.94
CA TYR A 146 0.09 -0.09 -7.29
C TYR A 146 0.06 -1.54 -6.82
N ILE A 147 1.20 -2.23 -6.91
CA ILE A 147 1.41 -3.52 -6.25
C ILE A 147 2.55 -3.34 -5.25
N THR A 148 2.32 -3.63 -4.00
CA THR A 148 3.32 -3.59 -2.94
C THR A 148 3.54 -5.00 -2.42
N VAL A 149 4.79 -5.44 -2.39
CA VAL A 149 5.17 -6.71 -1.74
C VAL A 149 5.85 -6.38 -0.42
N ILE A 150 5.35 -6.96 0.66
CA ILE A 150 5.92 -6.85 2.01
C ILE A 150 6.39 -8.25 2.43
N TYR A 151 7.70 -8.43 2.51
CA TYR A 151 8.30 -9.72 2.78
C TYR A 151 9.19 -9.65 4.02
N PRO A 152 8.80 -10.30 5.14
CA PRO A 152 9.63 -10.38 6.34
C PRO A 152 10.83 -11.32 6.10
N VAL A 153 12.02 -10.91 6.51
CA VAL A 153 13.23 -11.75 6.48
C VAL A 153 14.04 -11.60 7.77
N LYS A 154 14.80 -12.61 8.12
CA LYS A 154 15.68 -12.57 9.30
C LYS A 154 16.99 -11.83 9.03
N LYS A 155 17.48 -11.84 7.80
CA LYS A 155 18.75 -11.21 7.38
C LYS A 155 18.58 -10.56 6.00
N SER A 156 19.29 -9.47 5.75
CA SER A 156 19.24 -8.78 4.45
C SER A 156 19.71 -9.64 3.27
N ALA A 157 20.64 -10.56 3.53
CA ALA A 157 21.11 -11.51 2.52
C ALA A 157 20.00 -12.48 2.04
N ASP A 158 18.95 -12.67 2.84
CA ASP A 158 17.84 -13.57 2.54
C ASP A 158 16.72 -12.86 1.75
N ALA A 159 16.91 -11.58 1.36
CA ALA A 159 15.93 -10.83 0.62
C ALA A 159 15.67 -11.44 -0.75
N PRO A 160 14.46 -11.90 -1.05
CA PRO A 160 14.14 -12.45 -2.33
C PRO A 160 14.13 -11.36 -3.42
N LYS A 161 14.36 -11.78 -4.66
CA LYS A 161 14.10 -10.92 -5.82
C LYS A 161 12.63 -10.98 -6.17
N PHE A 162 12.04 -9.80 -6.35
CA PHE A 162 10.63 -9.65 -6.69
C PHE A 162 10.45 -9.09 -8.10
N ASP A 163 9.39 -9.56 -8.75
CA ASP A 163 8.78 -8.93 -9.90
C ASP A 163 7.27 -9.07 -9.77
N ALA A 164 6.51 -8.05 -10.17
CA ALA A 164 5.06 -8.11 -10.11
C ALA A 164 4.44 -7.28 -11.23
N LYS A 165 3.34 -7.79 -11.78
CA LYS A 165 2.60 -7.11 -12.84
C LYS A 165 1.12 -7.41 -12.81
N PHE A 166 0.33 -6.46 -13.25
CA PHE A 166 -1.08 -6.65 -13.54
C PHE A 166 -1.25 -7.54 -14.79
N LYS A 167 -2.15 -8.48 -14.72
CA LYS A 167 -2.61 -9.26 -15.90
C LYS A 167 -3.73 -8.54 -16.62
N ASN A 168 -4.63 -7.91 -15.89
CA ASN A 168 -5.63 -7.01 -16.45
C ASN A 168 -4.96 -5.72 -16.92
N LYS A 169 -5.10 -5.34 -18.19
CA LYS A 169 -4.53 -4.09 -18.73
C LYS A 169 -5.13 -2.85 -18.04
N THR A 170 -6.41 -2.89 -17.76
CA THR A 170 -7.18 -1.82 -17.13
C THR A 170 -7.73 -2.26 -15.78
N PHE A 171 -8.22 -1.30 -15.01
CA PHE A 171 -8.97 -1.56 -13.79
C PHE A 171 -10.26 -2.33 -14.13
N ASP A 172 -10.57 -3.35 -13.33
CA ASP A 172 -11.80 -4.15 -13.42
C ASP A 172 -12.56 -4.01 -12.09
N GLU A 173 -13.78 -3.50 -12.15
CA GLU A 173 -14.63 -3.36 -10.94
C GLU A 173 -15.01 -4.70 -10.32
N ASN A 174 -15.04 -5.76 -11.11
CA ASN A 174 -15.51 -7.08 -10.70
C ASN A 174 -14.40 -8.05 -10.29
N GLY A 175 -13.12 -7.61 -10.33
CA GLY A 175 -12.05 -8.50 -9.95
C GLY A 175 -10.66 -7.94 -10.12
N LEU A 176 -9.70 -8.81 -9.90
CA LEU A 176 -8.26 -8.53 -10.06
C LEU A 176 -7.54 -9.79 -10.47
N GLU A 177 -6.55 -9.66 -11.34
CA GLU A 177 -5.53 -10.67 -11.56
C GLU A 177 -4.15 -10.03 -11.68
N ILE A 178 -3.19 -10.52 -10.86
CA ILE A 178 -1.79 -10.13 -10.90
C ILE A 178 -0.89 -11.37 -10.95
N GLU A 179 0.28 -11.22 -11.51
CA GLU A 179 1.38 -12.19 -11.42
C GLU A 179 2.47 -11.62 -10.51
N VAL A 180 2.86 -12.37 -9.50
CA VAL A 180 4.00 -12.05 -8.64
C VAL A 180 5.05 -13.13 -8.82
N LYS A 181 6.33 -12.73 -8.94
CA LYS A 181 7.46 -13.64 -8.93
C LYS A 181 8.29 -13.41 -7.69
N VAL A 182 8.63 -14.49 -7.01
CA VAL A 182 9.54 -14.49 -5.86
C VAL A 182 10.68 -15.46 -6.16
N ASN A 183 11.89 -14.97 -6.27
CA ASN A 183 13.07 -15.74 -6.68
C ASN A 183 12.84 -16.55 -7.98
N GLY A 184 12.13 -15.96 -8.95
CA GLY A 184 11.81 -16.59 -10.23
C GLY A 184 10.56 -17.49 -10.23
N LYS A 185 10.08 -17.94 -9.07
CA LYS A 185 8.84 -18.72 -8.96
C LYS A 185 7.63 -17.80 -9.14
N LYS A 186 6.81 -18.11 -10.14
CA LYS A 186 5.57 -17.35 -10.46
C LYS A 186 4.40 -17.80 -9.61
N GLN A 187 3.58 -16.86 -9.22
CA GLN A 187 2.30 -17.07 -8.55
C GLN A 187 1.26 -16.13 -9.11
N SER A 188 0.09 -16.65 -9.44
CA SER A 188 -1.09 -15.84 -9.82
C SER A 188 -1.93 -15.57 -8.59
N LEU A 189 -2.20 -14.31 -8.32
CA LEU A 189 -3.10 -13.84 -7.27
C LEU A 189 -4.31 -13.20 -7.94
N LYS A 190 -5.51 -13.71 -7.64
CA LYS A 190 -6.74 -13.26 -8.31
C LYS A 190 -7.96 -13.43 -7.43
N TYR A 191 -8.97 -12.64 -7.71
CA TYR A 191 -10.33 -12.81 -7.18
C TYR A 191 -11.36 -12.28 -8.17
N LYS A 192 -12.62 -12.67 -7.93
CA LYS A 192 -13.85 -12.06 -8.48
C LYS A 192 -14.71 -11.59 -7.33
N LEU A 193 -15.35 -10.42 -7.50
CA LEU A 193 -16.31 -9.81 -6.56
C LEU A 193 -17.74 -10.20 -6.89
#